data_dbda997d3e423d6c9d0e0c1c7fb0fd36
#
_entry.id   dbda997d3e423d6c9d0e0c1c7fb0fd36
#
_cell.length_a   1.000
_cell.length_b   1.000
_cell.length_c   1.000
_cell.angle_alpha   90.00
_cell.angle_beta   90.00
_cell.angle_gamma   90.00
#
_symmetry.space_group_name_H-M   'P 1'
#
loop_
_entity.id
_entity.type
_entity.pdbx_description
1 polymer ?
#
loop_
_entity_poly.entity_id
_entity_poly.type
_entity_poly.pdbx_seq_one_letter_code
_entity_poly.pdbx_strand_id
1 'polypeptide(L)'
;DLRTRRLIAAERGYLQKTLPAYGVDAFPSDANFLLLKCATPLYAPLRARGVLVRDCSNFTGLDTRFIRVGVQTHENNQALVRAVSEVLNG
;
A
#
# COMPACT_ATOMS: atom_id res chain seq x y z
N ASP A 1 17.86 -13.11 3.31
CA ASP A 1 19.19 -12.98 2.71
C ASP A 1 19.26 -11.72 1.85
N LEU A 2 20.44 -11.45 1.29
CA LEU A 2 20.68 -10.23 0.50
C LEU A 2 19.78 -10.15 -0.74
N ARG A 3 19.53 -11.29 -1.38
CA ARG A 3 18.69 -11.35 -2.58
C ARG A 3 17.25 -10.98 -2.25
N THR A 4 16.74 -11.51 -1.15
CA THR A 4 15.39 -11.19 -0.66
C THR A 4 15.28 -9.71 -0.32
N ARG A 5 16.30 -9.14 0.33
CA ARG A 5 16.31 -7.71 0.66
C ARG A 5 16.26 -6.84 -0.59
N ARG A 6 16.99 -7.23 -1.65
CA ARG A 6 16.99 -6.49 -2.92
C ARG A 6 15.63 -6.56 -3.60
N LEU A 7 14.97 -7.73 -3.56
CA LEU A 7 13.64 -7.88 -4.13
C LEU A 7 12.62 -7.03 -3.38
N ILE A 8 12.66 -7.05 -2.04
CA ILE A 8 11.76 -6.23 -1.23
C ILE A 8 12.01 -4.74 -1.50
N ALA A 9 13.27 -4.32 -1.56
CA ALA A 9 13.60 -2.93 -1.85
C ALA A 9 13.10 -2.48 -3.23
N ALA A 10 13.24 -3.35 -4.23
CA ALA A 10 12.76 -3.05 -5.58
C ALA A 10 11.23 -2.95 -5.62
N GLU A 11 10.53 -3.86 -4.94
CA GLU A 11 9.07 -3.85 -4.88
C GLU A 11 8.54 -2.68 -4.09
N ARG A 12 9.19 -2.34 -2.99
CA ARG A 12 8.85 -1.14 -2.22
C ARG A 12 8.98 0.10 -3.09
N GLY A 13 10.08 0.20 -3.84
CA GLY A 13 10.29 1.31 -4.78
C GLY A 13 9.23 1.37 -5.87
N TYR A 14 8.81 0.22 -6.38
CA TYR A 14 7.73 0.14 -7.36
C TYR A 14 6.44 0.75 -6.81
N LEU A 15 6.04 0.37 -5.60
CA LEU A 15 4.83 0.89 -4.97
C LEU A 15 4.94 2.39 -4.67
N GLN A 16 6.09 2.82 -4.14
CA GLN A 16 6.32 4.24 -3.82
C GLN A 16 6.30 5.12 -5.08
N LYS A 17 6.70 4.56 -6.22
CA LYS A 17 6.71 5.28 -7.49
C LYS A 17 5.35 5.28 -8.18
N THR A 18 4.58 4.20 -8.02
CA THR A 18 3.35 3.97 -8.77
C THR A 18 2.11 4.54 -8.08
N LEU A 19 2.00 4.38 -6.77
CA LEU A 19 0.80 4.76 -6.04
C LEU A 19 0.48 6.26 -6.07
N PRO A 20 1.47 7.18 -6.06
CA PRO A 20 1.15 8.62 -6.11
C PRO A 20 0.33 9.05 -7.31
N ALA A 21 0.43 8.35 -8.44
CA ALA A 21 -0.37 8.65 -9.63
C ALA A 21 -1.88 8.47 -9.38
N TYR A 22 -2.24 7.70 -8.37
CA TYR A 22 -3.64 7.46 -7.98
C TYR A 22 -4.08 8.33 -6.79
N GLY A 23 -3.22 9.25 -6.35
CA GLY A 23 -3.53 10.09 -5.18
C GLY A 23 -3.27 9.39 -3.85
N VAL A 24 -2.44 8.35 -3.86
CA VAL A 24 -2.07 7.60 -2.67
C VAL A 24 -0.61 7.90 -2.33
N ASP A 25 -0.39 8.53 -1.17
CA ASP A 25 0.97 8.78 -0.69
C ASP A 25 1.53 7.51 -0.06
N ALA A 26 2.71 7.11 -0.49
CA ALA A 26 3.44 5.99 0.10
C ALA A 26 4.65 6.58 0.83
N PHE A 27 4.65 6.50 2.16
CA PHE A 27 5.70 7.12 2.96
C PHE A 27 7.02 6.38 2.82
N PRO A 28 8.16 7.08 2.89
CA PRO A 28 9.47 6.43 2.84
C PRO A 28 9.61 5.37 3.93
N SER A 29 10.22 4.24 3.57
CA SER A 29 10.39 3.12 4.47
C SER A 29 11.59 2.29 4.02
N ASP A 30 12.28 1.67 4.98
CA ASP A 30 13.29 0.64 4.73
C ASP A 30 12.82 -0.74 5.21
N ALA A 31 11.55 -0.82 5.60
CA ALA A 31 10.92 -2.04 6.10
C ALA A 31 10.23 -2.81 4.97
N ASN A 32 9.68 -3.97 5.32
CA ASN A 32 8.93 -4.81 4.41
C ASN A 32 7.44 -4.47 4.39
N PHE A 33 7.08 -3.29 4.85
CA PHE A 33 5.72 -2.75 4.75
C PHE A 33 5.78 -1.25 4.44
N LEU A 34 4.65 -0.71 3.99
CA LEU A 34 4.50 0.71 3.70
C LEU A 34 3.28 1.27 4.41
N LEU A 35 3.42 2.48 4.94
CA LEU A 35 2.30 3.29 5.38
C LEU A 35 1.79 4.09 4.17
N LEU A 36 0.50 3.98 3.91
CA LEU A 36 -0.15 4.68 2.81
C LEU A 36 -1.17 5.66 3.35
N LYS A 37 -1.29 6.81 2.69
CA LYS A 37 -2.30 7.80 3.01
C LYS A 37 -3.09 8.14 1.76
N CYS A 38 -4.43 8.12 1.88
CA CYS A 38 -5.32 8.48 0.79
C CYS A 38 -6.51 9.25 1.37
N ALA A 39 -6.94 10.33 0.71
CA ALA A 39 -8.10 11.10 1.15
C ALA A 39 -9.35 10.24 1.24
N THR A 40 -9.52 9.28 0.32
CA THR A 40 -10.57 8.28 0.40
C THR A 40 -10.10 7.13 1.30
N PRO A 41 -10.85 6.77 2.35
CA PRO A 41 -10.49 5.62 3.17
C PRO A 41 -10.48 4.34 2.34
N LEU A 42 -9.34 3.62 2.37
CA LEU A 42 -9.13 2.45 1.51
C LEU A 42 -9.31 1.12 2.22
N TYR A 43 -9.36 1.10 3.56
CA TYR A 43 -9.35 -0.16 4.30
C TYR A 43 -10.51 -1.08 3.89
N ALA A 44 -11.75 -0.62 4.09
CA ALA A 44 -12.92 -1.46 3.83
C ALA A 44 -13.05 -1.86 2.35
N PRO A 45 -12.91 -0.94 1.37
CA PRO A 45 -13.05 -1.34 -0.02
C PRO A 45 -11.93 -2.27 -0.50
N LEU A 46 -10.70 -2.12 0.01
CA LEU A 46 -9.63 -3.05 -0.35
C LEU A 46 -9.85 -4.42 0.29
N ARG A 47 -10.30 -4.47 1.54
CA ARG A 47 -10.64 -5.73 2.19
C ARG A 47 -11.78 -6.44 1.46
N ALA A 48 -12.76 -5.70 0.99
CA ALA A 48 -13.86 -6.28 0.22
C ALA A 48 -13.39 -6.91 -1.09
N ARG A 49 -12.25 -6.47 -1.62
CA ARG A 49 -11.63 -7.04 -2.81
C ARG A 49 -10.62 -8.14 -2.50
N GLY A 50 -10.53 -8.57 -1.25
CA GLY A 50 -9.62 -9.63 -0.84
C GLY A 50 -8.18 -9.19 -0.67
N VAL A 51 -7.91 -7.89 -0.63
CA VAL A 51 -6.55 -7.36 -0.42
C VAL A 51 -6.25 -7.30 1.06
N LEU A 52 -5.10 -7.84 1.46
CA LEU A 52 -4.67 -7.83 2.85
C LEU A 52 -4.05 -6.47 3.18
N VAL A 53 -4.76 -5.69 3.98
CA VAL A 53 -4.31 -4.38 4.46
C VAL A 53 -4.61 -4.27 5.94
N ARG A 54 -3.88 -3.39 6.63
CA ARG A 54 -4.10 -3.10 8.03
C ARG A 54 -4.61 -1.67 8.21
N ASP A 55 -5.64 -1.54 9.06
CA ASP A 55 -6.17 -0.23 9.44
C ASP A 55 -5.22 0.39 10.47
N CYS A 56 -4.86 1.66 10.24
CA CYS A 56 -3.98 2.42 11.13
C CYS A 56 -4.72 3.57 11.81
N SER A 57 -6.05 3.61 11.73
CA SER A 57 -6.84 4.74 12.22
C SER A 57 -6.75 4.93 13.75
N ASN A 58 -6.43 3.86 14.48
CA ASN A 58 -6.33 3.92 15.94
C ASN A 58 -4.92 4.25 16.45
N PHE A 59 -3.94 4.46 15.57
CA PHE A 59 -2.63 4.93 16.00
C PHE A 59 -2.66 6.43 16.25
N THR A 60 -1.94 6.89 17.28
CA THR A 60 -1.84 8.31 17.59
C THR A 60 -1.36 9.12 16.39
N GLY A 61 -2.10 10.17 16.05
CA GLY A 61 -1.78 11.04 14.91
C GLY A 61 -2.24 10.53 13.55
N LEU A 62 -2.84 9.32 13.49
CA LEU A 62 -3.38 8.76 12.26
C LEU A 62 -4.91 8.68 12.33
N ASP A 63 -5.53 8.47 11.19
CA ASP A 63 -6.98 8.37 11.08
C ASP A 63 -7.35 7.41 9.94
N THR A 64 -8.62 7.43 9.48
CA THR A 64 -9.11 6.50 8.48
C THR A 64 -8.47 6.67 7.10
N ARG A 65 -7.70 7.73 6.88
CA ARG A 65 -6.96 7.92 5.63
C ARG A 65 -5.70 7.06 5.54
N PHE A 66 -5.30 6.42 6.64
CA PHE A 66 -4.04 5.69 6.74
C PHE A 66 -4.27 4.19 6.79
N ILE A 67 -3.53 3.46 5.96
CA ILE A 67 -3.48 2.00 5.99
C ILE A 67 -2.03 1.55 5.89
N ARG A 68 -1.77 0.29 6.26
CA ARG A 68 -0.47 -0.33 6.12
C ARG A 68 -0.59 -1.54 5.21
N VAL A 69 0.31 -1.67 4.26
CA VAL A 69 0.37 -2.81 3.35
C VAL A 69 1.74 -3.49 3.46
N GLY A 70 1.77 -4.80 3.33
CA GLY A 70 3.02 -5.54 3.23
C GLY A 70 3.59 -5.42 1.82
N VAL A 71 4.92 -5.32 1.72
CA VAL A 71 5.61 -5.42 0.43
C VAL A 71 5.70 -6.91 0.10
N GLN A 72 5.09 -7.30 -1.01
CA GLN A 72 4.93 -8.70 -1.40
C GLN A 72 5.61 -8.97 -2.73
N THR A 73 5.20 -10.01 -3.44
CA THR A 73 5.68 -10.29 -4.79
C THR A 73 5.25 -9.19 -5.74
N HIS A 74 5.95 -9.05 -6.85
CA HIS A 74 5.57 -8.07 -7.88
C HIS A 74 4.15 -8.28 -8.37
N GLU A 75 3.76 -9.53 -8.57
CA GLU A 75 2.39 -9.88 -8.98
C GLU A 75 1.35 -9.39 -7.97
N ASN A 76 1.59 -9.64 -6.68
CA ASN A 76 0.67 -9.21 -5.64
C ASN A 76 0.66 -7.69 -5.49
N ASN A 77 1.80 -7.03 -5.66
CA ASN A 77 1.88 -5.58 -5.59
C ASN A 77 1.18 -4.92 -6.78
N GLN A 78 1.27 -5.52 -7.96
CA GLN A 78 0.48 -5.07 -9.11
C GLN A 78 -1.02 -5.25 -8.85
N ALA A 79 -1.42 -6.34 -8.19
CA ALA A 79 -2.82 -6.56 -7.84
C ALA A 79 -3.32 -5.50 -6.84
N LEU A 80 -2.47 -5.11 -5.89
CA LEU A 80 -2.80 -4.00 -4.98
C LEU A 80 -3.05 -2.71 -5.76
N VAL A 81 -2.16 -2.37 -6.69
CA VAL A 81 -2.31 -1.15 -7.50
C VAL A 81 -3.59 -1.19 -8.31
N ARG A 82 -3.92 -2.33 -8.93
CA ARG A 82 -5.17 -2.49 -9.67
C ARG A 82 -6.39 -2.30 -8.76
N ALA A 83 -6.36 -2.89 -7.57
CA ALA A 83 -7.46 -2.75 -6.61
C ALA A 83 -7.64 -1.29 -6.18
N VAL A 84 -6.54 -0.59 -5.90
CA VAL A 84 -6.59 0.84 -5.56
C VAL A 84 -7.21 1.63 -6.71
N SER A 85 -6.77 1.37 -7.93
CA SER A 85 -7.33 2.03 -9.12
C SER A 85 -8.83 1.79 -9.24
N GLU A 86 -9.28 0.55 -9.05
CA GLU A 86 -10.70 0.19 -9.13
C GLU A 86 -11.51 0.90 -8.05
N VAL A 87 -10.99 0.98 -6.83
CA VAL A 87 -11.67 1.67 -5.72
C VAL A 87 -11.83 3.15 -6.02
N LEU A 88 -10.78 3.79 -6.53
CA LEU A 88 -10.76 5.24 -6.71
C LEU A 88 -11.40 5.70 -8.01
N ASN A 89 -11.40 4.87 -9.04
CA ASN A 89 -11.93 5.21 -10.37
C ASN A 89 -13.25 4.48 -10.67
N GLY A 90 -13.58 3.54 -9.83
CA GLY A 90 -14.83 2.79 -9.95
C GLY A 90 -15.99 3.53 -9.30
#